data_2256b7f497208ec5f7034e4684bec434
#
_entry.id   2256b7f497208ec5f7034e4684bec434
#
_cell.length_a   1.000
_cell.length_b   1.000
_cell.length_c   1.000
_cell.angle_alpha   90.00
_cell.angle_beta   90.00
_cell.angle_gamma   90.00
#
_symmetry.space_group_name_H-M   'P 1'
#
loop_
_entity.id
_entity.type
_entity.pdbx_description
1 polymer ?
#
loop_
_entity_poly.entity_id
_entity_poly.type
_entity_poly.pdbx_seq_one_letter_code
_entity_poly.pdbx_strand_id
1 'polypeptide(L)'
;MSGPFTSDIMSEVLVLTGLPGSGKSVASAIAEEIGIPVVTMGDVIRNETAKRGLEANSKNIGMVAVDLRTQYGEDIVLRKSWPRISEALENHSLIIIDGMRSSAEENALIELMGKRPKILAIIASEDARNSRLIERKRSDDAEVIVEKKLPKHHAISERDIRERGWGVESLLERADFRIDNEDSIESFRETVKALLEGLNYTD
;
A
#
# COMPACT_ATOMS: atom_id res chain seq x y z
N MET A 1 37.43 -7.70 2.27
CA MET A 1 36.55 -7.92 1.10
C MET A 1 35.47 -6.86 1.17
N SER A 2 35.62 -5.86 0.33
CA SER A 2 34.73 -4.70 0.25
C SER A 2 33.37 -5.16 -0.30
N GLY A 3 32.30 -4.87 0.43
CA GLY A 3 30.93 -5.13 0.01
C GLY A 3 30.54 -4.28 -1.21
N PRO A 4 29.55 -4.68 -2.01
CA PRO A 4 29.25 -4.11 -3.32
C PRO A 4 28.27 -2.92 -3.26
N PHE A 5 28.38 -2.02 -2.31
CA PHE A 5 27.56 -0.81 -2.30
C PHE A 5 28.46 0.43 -2.38
N THR A 6 28.88 0.74 -3.60
CA THR A 6 29.55 1.99 -3.94
C THR A 6 28.68 2.77 -4.94
N SER A 7 27.61 3.36 -4.44
CA SER A 7 27.10 4.65 -4.91
C SER A 7 26.30 5.25 -3.75
N ASP A 8 26.74 6.43 -3.26
CA ASP A 8 26.10 7.20 -2.19
C ASP A 8 24.76 7.84 -2.61
N ILE A 9 23.93 7.14 -3.37
CA ILE A 9 22.54 7.55 -3.55
C ILE A 9 21.83 7.11 -2.28
N MET A 10 21.59 8.05 -1.39
CA MET A 10 20.76 7.84 -0.19
C MET A 10 19.30 7.68 -0.62
N SER A 11 18.97 6.53 -1.24
CA SER A 11 17.63 6.24 -1.74
C SER A 11 16.61 6.28 -0.61
N GLU A 12 15.57 7.09 -0.77
CA GLU A 12 14.47 7.24 0.19
C GLU A 12 13.32 6.29 -0.15
N VAL A 13 12.60 5.87 0.88
CA VAL A 13 11.36 5.09 0.73
C VAL A 13 10.21 5.85 1.34
N LEU A 14 9.16 6.06 0.54
CA LEU A 14 7.87 6.53 1.02
C LEU A 14 6.86 5.36 1.00
N VAL A 15 6.41 4.97 2.16
CA VAL A 15 5.36 3.95 2.31
C VAL A 15 4.00 4.61 2.21
N LEU A 16 3.15 4.16 1.28
CA LEU A 16 1.73 4.54 1.25
C LEU A 16 0.93 3.58 2.12
N THR A 17 0.24 4.12 3.11
CA THR A 17 -0.69 3.37 3.96
C THR A 17 -2.07 4.01 3.99
N GLY A 18 -3.08 3.23 4.33
CA GLY A 18 -4.48 3.67 4.37
C GLY A 18 -5.43 2.51 4.11
N LEU A 19 -6.66 2.61 4.57
CA LEU A 19 -7.69 1.59 4.39
C LEU A 19 -8.12 1.45 2.91
N PRO A 20 -8.76 0.36 2.51
CA PRO A 20 -9.36 0.19 1.18
C PRO A 20 -10.25 1.38 0.80
N GLY A 21 -10.13 1.87 -0.43
CA GLY A 21 -10.89 3.03 -0.92
C GLY A 21 -10.37 4.41 -0.49
N SER A 22 -9.30 4.51 0.32
CA SER A 22 -8.76 5.81 0.77
C SER A 22 -8.15 6.67 -0.35
N GLY A 23 -7.71 6.08 -1.49
CA GLY A 23 -7.09 6.81 -2.60
C GLY A 23 -5.65 6.41 -2.93
N LYS A 24 -5.05 5.44 -2.23
CA LYS A 24 -3.67 4.97 -2.48
C LYS A 24 -3.36 4.70 -3.96
N SER A 25 -4.27 4.04 -4.68
CA SER A 25 -4.05 3.72 -6.10
C SER A 25 -3.97 4.97 -6.98
N VAL A 26 -4.64 6.06 -6.61
CA VAL A 26 -4.51 7.35 -7.31
C VAL A 26 -3.17 7.98 -6.98
N ALA A 27 -2.75 7.93 -5.72
CA ALA A 27 -1.43 8.44 -5.31
C ALA A 27 -0.29 7.65 -5.99
N SER A 28 -0.41 6.33 -6.09
CA SER A 28 0.54 5.48 -6.82
C SER A 28 0.61 5.86 -8.31
N ALA A 29 -0.53 6.07 -8.96
CA ALA A 29 -0.57 6.49 -10.36
C ALA A 29 0.09 7.87 -10.58
N ILE A 30 -0.12 8.83 -9.67
CA ILE A 30 0.52 10.14 -9.73
C ILE A 30 2.05 10.02 -9.58
N ALA A 31 2.51 9.15 -8.68
CA ALA A 31 3.94 8.90 -8.52
C ALA A 31 4.58 8.38 -9.80
N GLU A 32 3.94 7.39 -10.44
CA GLU A 32 4.38 6.85 -11.73
C GLU A 32 4.35 7.90 -12.85
N GLU A 33 3.32 8.77 -12.90
CA GLU A 33 3.21 9.89 -13.85
C GLU A 33 4.39 10.87 -13.75
N ILE A 34 4.93 11.07 -12.55
CA ILE A 34 6.08 11.97 -12.31
C ILE A 34 7.43 11.22 -12.22
N GLY A 35 7.45 9.94 -12.61
CA GLY A 35 8.68 9.16 -12.73
C GLY A 35 9.18 8.52 -11.42
N ILE A 36 8.38 8.50 -10.34
CA ILE A 36 8.73 7.81 -9.10
C ILE A 36 8.21 6.37 -9.17
N PRO A 37 9.09 5.35 -9.08
CA PRO A 37 8.66 3.96 -9.19
C PRO A 37 7.85 3.53 -7.96
N VAL A 38 6.83 2.70 -8.22
CA VAL A 38 5.93 2.15 -7.19
C VAL A 38 6.06 0.64 -7.13
N VAL A 39 6.37 0.12 -5.94
CA VAL A 39 6.32 -1.31 -5.65
C VAL A 39 5.03 -1.63 -4.89
N THR A 40 4.07 -2.26 -5.56
CA THR A 40 2.81 -2.67 -4.95
C THR A 40 2.96 -4.04 -4.27
N MET A 41 2.95 -4.07 -2.94
CA MET A 41 3.07 -5.31 -2.15
C MET A 41 1.91 -6.29 -2.43
N GLY A 42 0.73 -5.78 -2.75
CA GLY A 42 -0.43 -6.60 -3.13
C GLY A 42 -0.20 -7.51 -4.34
N ASP A 43 0.76 -7.19 -5.21
CA ASP A 43 1.09 -8.03 -6.37
C ASP A 43 1.65 -9.39 -5.97
N VAL A 44 2.38 -9.45 -4.86
CA VAL A 44 2.87 -10.73 -4.30
C VAL A 44 1.70 -11.67 -4.03
N ILE A 45 0.63 -11.15 -3.42
CA ILE A 45 -0.57 -11.96 -3.11
C ILE A 45 -1.31 -12.35 -4.38
N ARG A 46 -1.47 -11.43 -5.35
CA ARG A 46 -2.12 -11.72 -6.64
C ARG A 46 -1.36 -12.78 -7.42
N ASN A 47 -0.03 -12.65 -7.48
CA ASN A 47 0.83 -13.62 -8.14
C ASN A 47 0.77 -15.00 -7.47
N GLU A 48 0.77 -15.05 -6.14
CA GLU A 48 0.61 -16.29 -5.41
C GLU A 48 -0.77 -16.92 -5.63
N THR A 49 -1.83 -16.11 -5.65
CA THR A 49 -3.21 -16.56 -5.96
C THR A 49 -3.26 -17.20 -7.35
N ALA A 50 -2.65 -16.56 -8.35
CA ALA A 50 -2.57 -17.08 -9.71
C ALA A 50 -1.74 -18.37 -9.79
N LYS A 51 -0.60 -18.46 -9.09
CA LYS A 51 0.23 -19.69 -9.01
C LYS A 51 -0.52 -20.88 -8.41
N ARG A 52 -1.46 -20.62 -7.49
CA ARG A 52 -2.35 -21.65 -6.91
C ARG A 52 -3.52 -22.03 -7.83
N GLY A 53 -3.62 -21.43 -9.02
CA GLY A 53 -4.73 -21.67 -9.96
C GLY A 53 -6.06 -21.11 -9.48
N LEU A 54 -6.06 -20.14 -8.56
CA LEU A 54 -7.26 -19.54 -8.01
C LEU A 54 -7.61 -18.25 -8.77
N GLU A 55 -8.91 -18.01 -8.93
CA GLU A 55 -9.39 -16.74 -9.46
C GLU A 55 -8.99 -15.57 -8.55
N ALA A 56 -8.55 -14.45 -9.14
CA ALA A 56 -8.14 -13.25 -8.42
C ALA A 56 -9.37 -12.42 -7.96
N ASN A 57 -10.21 -13.00 -7.12
CA ASN A 57 -11.32 -12.33 -6.44
C ASN A 57 -10.95 -12.00 -4.98
N SER A 58 -11.76 -11.16 -4.32
CA SER A 58 -11.53 -10.68 -2.96
C SER A 58 -11.34 -11.83 -1.96
N LYS A 59 -12.17 -12.86 -2.05
CA LYS A 59 -12.15 -14.04 -1.16
C LYS A 59 -10.83 -14.80 -1.29
N ASN A 60 -10.44 -15.16 -2.51
CA ASN A 60 -9.21 -15.93 -2.74
C ASN A 60 -7.95 -15.13 -2.40
N ILE A 61 -7.89 -13.85 -2.79
CA ILE A 61 -6.79 -12.94 -2.43
C ILE A 61 -6.70 -12.80 -0.92
N GLY A 62 -7.84 -12.62 -0.23
CA GLY A 62 -7.89 -12.55 1.24
C GLY A 62 -7.40 -13.82 1.91
N MET A 63 -7.87 -14.99 1.44
CA MET A 63 -7.45 -16.30 1.95
C MET A 63 -5.94 -16.51 1.76
N VAL A 64 -5.40 -16.25 0.57
CA VAL A 64 -3.98 -16.40 0.29
C VAL A 64 -3.13 -15.43 1.13
N ALA A 65 -3.61 -14.21 1.35
CA ALA A 65 -2.92 -13.23 2.18
C ALA A 65 -2.82 -13.67 3.66
N VAL A 66 -3.87 -14.28 4.19
CA VAL A 66 -3.89 -14.85 5.55
C VAL A 66 -2.98 -16.08 5.61
N ASP A 67 -3.13 -17.00 4.66
CA ASP A 67 -2.36 -18.24 4.62
C ASP A 67 -0.84 -17.98 4.56
N LEU A 68 -0.39 -17.08 3.68
CA LEU A 68 1.02 -16.71 3.60
C LEU A 68 1.56 -16.19 4.94
N ARG A 69 0.82 -15.31 5.62
CA ARG A 69 1.25 -14.79 6.92
C ARG A 69 1.25 -15.85 8.01
N THR A 70 0.27 -16.73 8.01
CA THR A 70 0.19 -17.83 8.97
C THR A 70 1.35 -18.81 8.81
N GLN A 71 1.74 -19.11 7.57
CA GLN A 71 2.78 -20.11 7.29
C GLN A 71 4.20 -19.55 7.42
N TYR A 72 4.42 -18.27 7.06
CA TYR A 72 5.77 -17.73 6.89
C TYR A 72 6.06 -16.49 7.71
N GLY A 73 5.10 -16.01 8.52
CA GLY A 73 5.23 -14.82 9.36
C GLY A 73 4.55 -13.59 8.78
N GLU A 74 4.27 -12.62 9.66
CA GLU A 74 3.48 -11.42 9.32
C GLU A 74 4.16 -10.50 8.31
N ASP A 75 5.49 -10.56 8.20
CA ASP A 75 6.32 -9.76 7.31
C ASP A 75 6.57 -10.40 5.94
N ILE A 76 6.02 -11.59 5.70
CA ILE A 76 6.32 -12.40 4.49
C ILE A 76 6.03 -11.64 3.19
N VAL A 77 4.99 -10.80 3.16
CA VAL A 77 4.63 -10.08 1.93
C VAL A 77 5.71 -9.04 1.60
N LEU A 78 6.25 -8.34 2.59
CA LEU A 78 7.39 -7.45 2.40
C LEU A 78 8.62 -8.23 1.94
N ARG A 79 9.00 -9.31 2.64
CA ARG A 79 10.18 -10.11 2.26
C ARG A 79 10.09 -10.66 0.84
N LYS A 80 8.91 -11.08 0.40
CA LYS A 80 8.67 -11.49 -0.98
C LYS A 80 8.67 -10.33 -1.99
N SER A 81 8.41 -9.09 -1.54
CA SER A 81 8.51 -7.87 -2.36
C SER A 81 9.94 -7.34 -2.44
N TRP A 82 10.81 -7.73 -1.52
CA TRP A 82 12.16 -7.17 -1.36
C TRP A 82 13.01 -7.19 -2.64
N PRO A 83 13.04 -8.26 -3.46
CA PRO A 83 13.83 -8.25 -4.70
C PRO A 83 13.47 -7.09 -5.64
N ARG A 84 12.17 -6.74 -5.73
CA ARG A 84 11.70 -5.60 -6.54
C ARG A 84 12.00 -4.26 -5.86
N ILE A 85 11.91 -4.22 -4.53
CA ILE A 85 12.21 -3.03 -3.74
C ILE A 85 13.71 -2.70 -3.86
N SER A 86 14.59 -3.69 -3.66
CA SER A 86 16.04 -3.49 -3.76
C SER A 86 16.48 -3.07 -5.16
N GLU A 87 15.94 -3.69 -6.21
CA GLU A 87 16.19 -3.29 -7.60
C GLU A 87 15.76 -1.83 -7.86
N ALA A 88 14.61 -1.42 -7.34
CA ALA A 88 14.16 -0.04 -7.47
C ALA A 88 15.07 0.95 -6.72
N LEU A 89 15.52 0.58 -5.51
CA LEU A 89 16.44 1.40 -4.70
C LEU A 89 17.82 1.57 -5.35
N GLU A 90 18.29 0.61 -6.13
CA GLU A 90 19.57 0.71 -6.85
C GLU A 90 19.52 1.74 -7.98
N ASN A 91 18.33 2.06 -8.49
CA ASN A 91 18.16 2.85 -9.70
C ASN A 91 17.49 4.22 -9.48
N HIS A 92 16.95 4.49 -8.27
CA HIS A 92 16.17 5.70 -8.02
C HIS A 92 16.47 6.26 -6.62
N SER A 93 16.48 7.59 -6.51
CA SER A 93 16.66 8.31 -5.23
C SER A 93 15.42 8.24 -4.32
N LEU A 94 14.23 8.14 -4.88
CA LEU A 94 12.96 7.95 -4.17
C LEU A 94 12.16 6.83 -4.80
N ILE A 95 11.63 5.93 -3.98
CA ILE A 95 10.66 4.91 -4.39
C ILE A 95 9.43 4.92 -3.49
N ILE A 96 8.33 4.42 -3.99
CA ILE A 96 7.11 4.22 -3.22
C ILE A 96 6.84 2.73 -2.99
N ILE A 97 6.47 2.39 -1.77
CA ILE A 97 5.93 1.05 -1.42
C ILE A 97 4.44 1.22 -1.11
N ASP A 98 3.58 0.68 -1.98
CA ASP A 98 2.12 0.69 -1.75
C ASP A 98 1.66 -0.61 -1.09
N GLY A 99 0.92 -0.46 -0.02
CA GLY A 99 0.16 -1.54 0.59
C GLY A 99 0.81 -2.20 1.80
N MET A 100 1.74 -1.56 2.49
CA MET A 100 2.19 -1.98 3.82
C MET A 100 1.02 -1.89 4.82
N ARG A 101 0.88 -2.90 5.71
CA ARG A 101 -0.28 -3.02 6.59
C ARG A 101 0.05 -3.35 8.04
N SER A 102 1.31 -3.60 8.37
CA SER A 102 1.69 -4.01 9.73
C SER A 102 3.02 -3.44 10.15
N SER A 103 3.19 -3.30 11.47
CA SER A 103 4.49 -2.96 12.06
C SER A 103 5.53 -4.06 11.83
N ALA A 104 5.12 -5.31 11.64
CA ALA A 104 6.05 -6.39 11.29
C ALA A 104 6.67 -6.15 9.91
N GLU A 105 5.88 -5.73 8.93
CA GLU A 105 6.36 -5.36 7.60
C GLU A 105 7.29 -4.12 7.66
N GLU A 106 6.93 -3.10 8.47
CA GLU A 106 7.79 -1.92 8.68
C GLU A 106 9.13 -2.31 9.32
N ASN A 107 9.11 -3.12 10.37
CA ASN A 107 10.33 -3.56 11.05
C ASN A 107 11.24 -4.38 10.12
N ALA A 108 10.66 -5.26 9.30
CA ALA A 108 11.42 -6.01 8.30
C ALA A 108 12.03 -5.08 7.23
N LEU A 109 11.32 -4.02 6.82
CA LEU A 109 11.85 -3.03 5.89
C LEU A 109 13.02 -2.26 6.52
N ILE A 110 12.90 -1.85 7.79
CA ILE A 110 13.97 -1.19 8.55
C ILE A 110 15.20 -2.11 8.66
N GLU A 111 14.99 -3.40 8.98
CA GLU A 111 16.06 -4.40 9.05
C GLU A 111 16.82 -4.49 7.72
N LEU A 112 16.10 -4.54 6.60
CA LEU A 112 16.68 -4.70 5.26
C LEU A 112 17.36 -3.44 4.73
N MET A 113 16.83 -2.25 5.07
CA MET A 113 17.36 -0.96 4.61
C MET A 113 18.40 -0.35 5.55
N GLY A 114 18.38 -0.71 6.83
CA GLY A 114 19.19 -0.06 7.87
C GLY A 114 18.67 1.32 8.31
N LYS A 115 17.52 1.77 7.78
CA LYS A 115 16.89 3.06 8.15
C LYS A 115 15.37 2.97 8.11
N ARG A 116 14.69 3.86 8.86
CA ARG A 116 13.23 3.95 8.88
C ARG A 116 12.71 4.61 7.59
N PRO A 117 11.70 4.03 6.92
CA PRO A 117 11.03 4.69 5.80
C PRO A 117 10.19 5.88 6.29
N LYS A 118 9.92 6.83 5.41
CA LYS A 118 8.84 7.81 5.61
C LYS A 118 7.49 7.16 5.30
N ILE A 119 6.45 7.54 6.02
CA ILE A 119 5.10 6.98 5.86
C ILE A 119 4.15 8.11 5.50
N LEU A 120 3.40 7.93 4.39
CA LEU A 120 2.28 8.76 4.01
C LEU A 120 0.97 8.02 4.27
N ALA A 121 0.18 8.52 5.21
CA ALA A 121 -1.17 8.06 5.47
C ALA A 121 -2.17 8.79 4.57
N ILE A 122 -2.94 8.03 3.78
CA ILE A 122 -4.08 8.55 3.02
C ILE A 122 -5.35 8.11 3.71
N ILE A 123 -6.14 9.08 4.16
CA ILE A 123 -7.32 8.87 4.99
C ILE A 123 -8.55 9.35 4.25
N ALA A 124 -9.65 8.66 4.44
CA ALA A 124 -10.96 9.07 3.98
C ALA A 124 -12.03 8.47 4.90
N SER A 125 -13.15 9.15 5.00
CA SER A 125 -14.32 8.66 5.73
C SER A 125 -14.80 7.32 5.17
N GLU A 126 -15.49 6.55 5.99
CA GLU A 126 -16.03 5.26 5.58
C GLU A 126 -17.00 5.40 4.40
N ASP A 127 -17.85 6.42 4.41
CA ASP A 127 -18.81 6.70 3.34
C ASP A 127 -18.10 7.00 2.01
N ALA A 128 -17.07 7.85 2.03
CA ALA A 128 -16.27 8.17 0.84
C ALA A 128 -15.55 6.92 0.29
N ARG A 129 -14.96 6.10 1.18
CA ARG A 129 -14.26 4.88 0.79
C ARG A 129 -15.22 3.84 0.18
N ASN A 130 -16.40 3.64 0.79
CA ASN A 130 -17.41 2.71 0.31
C ASN A 130 -17.95 3.14 -1.06
N SER A 131 -18.24 4.42 -1.26
CA SER A 131 -18.67 4.95 -2.56
C SER A 131 -17.64 4.67 -3.65
N ARG A 132 -16.37 4.96 -3.38
CA ARG A 132 -15.26 4.72 -4.33
C ARG A 132 -15.03 3.23 -4.65
N LEU A 133 -15.18 2.34 -3.66
CA LEU A 133 -15.06 0.90 -3.87
C LEU A 133 -16.18 0.36 -4.77
N ILE A 134 -17.41 0.86 -4.59
CA ILE A 134 -18.57 0.50 -5.43
C ILE A 134 -18.36 0.97 -6.89
N GLU A 135 -17.85 2.18 -7.09
CA GLU A 135 -17.61 2.75 -8.42
C GLU A 135 -16.47 2.05 -9.16
N ARG A 136 -15.42 1.66 -8.45
CA ARG A 136 -14.20 1.07 -9.03
C ARG A 136 -14.40 -0.30 -9.67
N LYS A 137 -15.40 -1.08 -9.25
CA LYS A 137 -15.79 -2.41 -9.79
C LYS A 137 -14.62 -3.38 -10.03
N ARG A 138 -13.61 -3.39 -9.19
CA ARG A 138 -12.53 -4.40 -9.27
C ARG A 138 -13.05 -5.76 -8.80
N SER A 139 -12.47 -6.84 -9.34
CA SER A 139 -12.80 -8.20 -8.91
C SER A 139 -12.50 -8.45 -7.42
N ASP A 140 -11.48 -7.78 -6.89
CA ASP A 140 -11.09 -7.85 -5.48
C ASP A 140 -11.93 -6.95 -4.55
N ASP A 141 -12.86 -6.16 -5.10
CA ASP A 141 -13.82 -5.33 -4.37
C ASP A 141 -15.27 -5.89 -4.48
N ALA A 142 -15.47 -7.05 -5.09
CA ALA A 142 -16.81 -7.60 -5.42
C ALA A 142 -17.70 -7.83 -4.17
N GLU A 143 -17.12 -8.06 -3.00
CA GLU A 143 -17.86 -8.25 -1.75
C GLU A 143 -18.65 -7.00 -1.34
N VAL A 144 -18.10 -5.80 -1.57
CA VAL A 144 -18.80 -4.52 -1.30
C VAL A 144 -20.05 -4.36 -2.18
N ILE A 145 -20.08 -5.00 -3.35
CA ILE A 145 -21.18 -4.91 -4.31
C ILE A 145 -22.37 -5.81 -3.91
N VAL A 146 -22.10 -6.94 -3.26
CA VAL A 146 -23.13 -7.91 -2.85
C VAL A 146 -23.95 -7.39 -1.66
N GLU A 147 -23.33 -6.60 -0.79
CA GLU A 147 -23.98 -6.02 0.41
C GLU A 147 -24.88 -4.81 0.13
N LYS A 148 -25.10 -4.44 -1.14
CA LYS A 148 -26.05 -3.37 -1.53
C LYS A 148 -27.47 -3.49 -0.96
N LYS A 149 -27.79 -4.60 -0.26
CA LYS A 149 -29.07 -4.81 0.42
C LYS A 149 -29.07 -4.41 1.91
N LEU A 150 -27.92 -4.04 2.47
CA LEU A 150 -27.83 -3.56 3.85
C LEU A 150 -27.93 -2.02 3.88
N PRO A 151 -28.47 -1.43 4.98
CA PRO A 151 -28.51 0.02 5.14
C PRO A 151 -27.11 0.61 5.04
N LYS A 152 -26.98 1.78 4.39
CA LYS A 152 -25.73 2.48 4.06
C LYS A 152 -24.74 2.73 5.21
N HIS A 153 -25.06 2.35 6.43
CA HIS A 153 -24.33 2.69 7.64
C HIS A 153 -23.53 1.55 8.30
N HIS A 154 -23.44 0.34 7.71
CA HIS A 154 -22.81 -0.79 8.41
C HIS A 154 -21.94 -1.73 7.55
N ALA A 155 -21.51 -1.35 6.40
CA ALA A 155 -20.61 -2.22 5.61
C ALA A 155 -19.14 -1.89 5.90
N ILE A 156 -18.66 -2.15 7.11
CA ILE A 156 -17.23 -2.42 7.32
C ILE A 156 -16.93 -3.65 6.48
N SER A 157 -16.22 -3.48 5.36
CA SER A 157 -15.91 -4.60 4.48
C SER A 157 -15.07 -5.64 5.24
N GLU A 158 -15.23 -6.93 4.94
CA GLU A 158 -14.37 -7.99 5.49
C GLU A 158 -12.89 -7.67 5.31
N ARG A 159 -12.57 -6.94 4.25
CA ARG A 159 -11.23 -6.45 3.96
C ARG A 159 -10.76 -5.39 4.96
N ASP A 160 -11.62 -4.45 5.37
CA ASP A 160 -11.31 -3.46 6.40
C ASP A 160 -11.02 -4.16 7.73
N ILE A 161 -11.88 -5.10 8.14
CA ILE A 161 -11.69 -5.88 9.37
C ILE A 161 -10.35 -6.61 9.33
N ARG A 162 -10.04 -7.24 8.23
CA ARG A 162 -8.79 -7.99 8.04
C ARG A 162 -7.56 -7.07 8.06
N GLU A 163 -7.59 -5.94 7.36
CA GLU A 163 -6.45 -5.00 7.31
C GLU A 163 -6.25 -4.29 8.66
N ARG A 164 -7.31 -3.99 9.41
CA ARG A 164 -7.23 -3.52 10.80
C ARG A 164 -6.65 -4.58 11.73
N GLY A 165 -7.05 -5.84 11.56
CA GLY A 165 -6.52 -6.98 12.30
C GLY A 165 -5.02 -7.20 12.10
N TRP A 166 -4.44 -6.75 10.99
CA TRP A 166 -2.99 -6.76 10.76
C TRP A 166 -2.26 -5.56 11.35
N GLY A 167 -2.99 -4.56 11.87
CA GLY A 167 -2.39 -3.41 12.56
C GLY A 167 -2.11 -2.20 11.68
N VAL A 168 -2.84 -2.01 10.58
CA VAL A 168 -2.70 -0.83 9.71
C VAL A 168 -2.86 0.48 10.48
N GLU A 169 -3.67 0.50 11.54
CA GLU A 169 -3.91 1.67 12.38
C GLU A 169 -2.62 2.19 13.03
N SER A 170 -1.75 1.28 13.48
CA SER A 170 -0.44 1.65 14.03
C SER A 170 0.46 2.39 13.02
N LEU A 171 0.36 2.08 11.73
CA LEU A 171 1.06 2.81 10.69
C LEU A 171 0.42 4.18 10.43
N LEU A 172 -0.91 4.25 10.46
CA LEU A 172 -1.65 5.51 10.30
C LEU A 172 -1.32 6.51 11.41
N GLU A 173 -1.21 6.04 12.66
CA GLU A 173 -0.88 6.87 13.83
C GLU A 173 0.54 7.45 13.77
N ARG A 174 1.48 6.68 13.22
CA ARG A 174 2.92 7.03 13.15
C ARG A 174 3.34 7.64 11.83
N ALA A 175 2.39 7.97 10.96
CA ALA A 175 2.68 8.53 9.65
C ALA A 175 3.39 9.89 9.74
N ASP A 176 4.43 10.06 8.93
CA ASP A 176 5.20 11.32 8.82
C ASP A 176 4.42 12.37 8.03
N PHE A 177 3.57 11.92 7.08
CA PHE A 177 2.70 12.76 6.29
C PHE A 177 1.28 12.19 6.31
N ARG A 178 0.30 13.09 6.24
CA ARG A 178 -1.12 12.73 6.24
C ARG A 178 -1.87 13.55 5.20
N ILE A 179 -2.65 12.89 4.37
CA ILE A 179 -3.57 13.51 3.42
C ILE A 179 -4.98 13.01 3.69
N ASP A 180 -5.88 13.93 4.02
CA ASP A 180 -7.31 13.65 4.12
C ASP A 180 -7.91 13.78 2.73
N ASN A 181 -8.48 12.69 2.21
CA ASN A 181 -9.05 12.60 0.87
C ASN A 181 -10.58 12.64 0.94
N GLU A 182 -11.13 13.79 1.33
CA GLU A 182 -12.59 14.04 1.42
C GLU A 182 -13.10 14.93 0.29
N ASP A 183 -12.20 15.72 -0.31
CA ASP A 183 -12.51 16.68 -1.35
C ASP A 183 -12.61 16.06 -2.76
N SER A 184 -12.58 16.93 -3.79
CA SER A 184 -12.59 16.50 -5.18
C SER A 184 -11.33 15.71 -5.54
N ILE A 185 -11.43 14.88 -6.59
CA ILE A 185 -10.29 14.10 -7.09
C ILE A 185 -9.17 15.02 -7.59
N GLU A 186 -9.52 16.19 -8.13
CA GLU A 186 -8.57 17.18 -8.62
C GLU A 186 -7.74 17.76 -7.46
N SER A 187 -8.39 18.20 -6.37
CA SER A 187 -7.73 18.70 -5.16
C SER A 187 -6.82 17.64 -4.54
N PHE A 188 -7.29 16.40 -4.46
CA PHE A 188 -6.48 15.29 -3.96
C PHE A 188 -5.25 15.05 -4.84
N ARG A 189 -5.40 15.06 -6.17
CA ARG A 189 -4.29 14.89 -7.11
C ARG A 189 -3.24 15.97 -6.96
N GLU A 190 -3.66 17.24 -6.85
CA GLU A 190 -2.76 18.38 -6.66
C GLU A 190 -1.99 18.27 -5.35
N THR A 191 -2.66 17.90 -4.26
CA THR A 191 -2.04 17.74 -2.94
C THR A 191 -0.99 16.62 -2.93
N VAL A 192 -1.34 15.45 -3.50
CA VAL A 192 -0.41 14.31 -3.61
C VAL A 192 0.79 14.68 -4.47
N LYS A 193 0.55 15.30 -5.65
CA LYS A 193 1.61 15.69 -6.56
C LYS A 193 2.58 16.67 -5.92
N ALA A 194 2.08 17.72 -5.28
CA ALA A 194 2.91 18.70 -4.58
C ALA A 194 3.78 18.08 -3.48
N LEU A 195 3.21 17.14 -2.68
CA LEU A 195 3.99 16.42 -1.67
C LEU A 195 5.10 15.57 -2.30
N LEU A 196 4.78 14.79 -3.33
CA LEU A 196 5.73 13.87 -3.96
C LEU A 196 6.86 14.64 -4.67
N GLU A 197 6.55 15.72 -5.38
CA GLU A 197 7.54 16.61 -5.99
C GLU A 197 8.45 17.22 -4.92
N GLY A 198 7.89 17.70 -3.80
CA GLY A 198 8.67 18.23 -2.68
C GLY A 198 9.63 17.21 -2.06
N LEU A 199 9.27 15.93 -2.03
CA LEU A 199 10.13 14.86 -1.53
C LEU A 199 11.21 14.44 -2.54
N ASN A 200 10.92 14.52 -3.83
CA ASN A 200 11.84 14.10 -4.90
C ASN A 200 12.94 15.15 -5.20
N TYR A 201 12.74 16.40 -4.78
CA TYR A 201 13.69 17.50 -4.97
C TYR A 201 14.56 17.79 -3.72
N THR A 202 14.42 17.04 -2.63
CA THR A 202 15.26 17.18 -1.43
C THR A 202 16.55 16.35 -1.56
N ASP A 203 17.38 16.70 -2.55
CA ASP A 203 18.79 16.29 -2.66
C ASP A 203 19.74 17.34 -2.06
#